data_41229d1eb3ad7ef60fe8ac52fe9e3f6e
#
_entry.id   41229d1eb3ad7ef60fe8ac52fe9e3f6e
#
_cell.length_a   1.000
_cell.length_b   1.000
_cell.length_c   1.000
_cell.angle_alpha   90.00
_cell.angle_beta   90.00
_cell.angle_gamma   90.00
#
_symmetry.space_group_name_H-M   'P 1'
#
loop_
_entity.id
_entity.type
_entity.pdbx_description
1 polymer ?
#
loop_
_entity_poly.entity_id
_entity_poly.type
_entity_poly.pdbx_seq_one_letter_code
_entity_poly.pdbx_strand_id
1 'polypeptide(L)'
;MKAKHRNSIFVNDARVDLTNLDPRLAEVDLRIACDVSNPLLGPRGAAATYGPQKGASPAQVQQLDVALARYADALGAATQRDERATPGAGAAGGTAFGLLSLADRFRSLQLVPGVEVVMEETRLREKVDGAGLVLTGEGRIDAQTAFGKTALGVAKLAHEAGVPCIAVGGGVEPEGEAALWGVGAIALGVSEKPESLEAAIAAGDEPLERCGRRLARLLSAGRTLPG
;
A
#
# COMPACT_ATOMS: atom_id res chain seq x y z
N MET A 1 -9.74 14.09 29.75
CA MET A 1 -9.13 15.36 29.26
C MET A 1 -9.05 15.26 27.75
N LYS A 2 -9.98 15.89 26.98
CA LYS A 2 -10.00 15.84 25.52
C LYS A 2 -8.89 16.74 24.96
N ALA A 3 -7.91 16.15 24.29
CA ALA A 3 -6.91 16.91 23.58
C ALA A 3 -7.60 17.73 22.47
N LYS A 4 -7.55 19.05 22.60
CA LYS A 4 -7.95 19.96 21.52
C LYS A 4 -6.89 19.84 20.43
N HIS A 5 -7.20 19.14 19.33
CA HIS A 5 -6.41 19.19 18.15
C HIS A 5 -6.46 20.62 17.57
N ARG A 6 -5.39 21.37 17.79
CA ARG A 6 -5.11 22.58 17.05
C ARG A 6 -4.49 22.18 15.72
N ASN A 7 -5.33 21.86 14.76
CA ASN A 7 -4.88 21.59 13.40
C ASN A 7 -5.57 22.56 12.46
N SER A 8 -4.99 23.70 12.29
CA SER A 8 -5.23 24.53 11.13
C SER A 8 -3.91 25.21 10.78
N ILE A 9 -3.13 24.54 9.97
CA ILE A 9 -2.09 25.19 9.21
C ILE A 9 -2.79 25.81 8.00
N PHE A 10 -3.29 27.04 8.15
CA PHE A 10 -3.76 27.84 7.05
C PHE A 10 -2.53 28.52 6.45
N VAL A 11 -2.11 28.05 5.30
CA VAL A 11 -1.06 28.71 4.54
C VAL A 11 -1.69 29.86 3.76
N ASN A 12 -1.74 31.03 4.36
CA ASN A 12 -1.94 32.29 3.64
C ASN A 12 -0.56 32.79 3.24
N ASP A 13 -0.33 33.07 1.95
CA ASP A 13 0.91 33.58 1.37
C ASP A 13 2.14 32.67 1.59
N ALA A 14 2.02 31.39 1.22
CA ALA A 14 3.14 30.47 1.28
C ALA A 14 4.23 30.88 0.29
N ARG A 15 5.38 31.23 0.81
CA ARG A 15 6.61 31.34 0.03
C ARG A 15 7.50 30.15 0.36
N VAL A 16 7.95 29.45 -0.68
CA VAL A 16 8.92 28.37 -0.55
C VAL A 16 10.30 28.91 -0.83
N ASP A 17 11.21 28.72 0.10
CA ASP A 17 12.63 29.07 -0.04
C ASP A 17 13.47 27.78 -0.03
N LEU A 18 14.15 27.52 -1.14
CA LEU A 18 14.97 26.31 -1.36
C LEU A 18 16.47 26.62 -1.29
N THR A 19 16.87 27.85 -0.91
CA THR A 19 18.28 28.29 -0.96
C THR A 19 19.19 27.52 0.00
N ASN A 20 18.63 27.00 1.09
CA ASN A 20 19.38 26.26 2.13
C ASN A 20 19.14 24.76 2.10
N LEU A 21 18.68 24.21 0.98
CA LEU A 21 18.61 22.75 0.83
C LEU A 21 20.01 22.15 0.98
N ASP A 22 20.08 21.05 1.72
CA ASP A 22 21.34 20.34 1.92
C ASP A 22 21.85 19.78 0.59
N PRO A 23 23.06 20.14 0.14
CA PRO A 23 23.61 19.68 -1.13
C PRO A 23 23.79 18.15 -1.21
N ARG A 24 23.88 17.48 -0.08
CA ARG A 24 23.95 16.01 -0.02
C ARG A 24 22.72 15.29 -0.58
N LEU A 25 21.61 15.98 -0.75
CA LEU A 25 20.43 15.43 -1.42
C LEU A 25 20.78 14.92 -2.84
N ALA A 26 21.70 15.58 -3.54
CA ALA A 26 22.16 15.16 -4.86
C ALA A 26 22.88 13.78 -4.87
N GLU A 27 23.25 13.27 -3.71
CA GLU A 27 23.89 11.96 -3.53
C GLU A 27 22.90 10.87 -3.08
N VAL A 28 21.63 11.24 -2.83
CA VAL A 28 20.61 10.35 -2.26
C VAL A 28 19.73 9.75 -3.34
N ASP A 29 19.59 8.44 -3.32
CA ASP A 29 18.53 7.72 -4.02
C ASP A 29 17.34 7.56 -3.05
N LEU A 30 16.23 8.24 -3.35
CA LEU A 30 15.04 8.21 -2.52
C LEU A 30 13.97 7.31 -3.14
N ARG A 31 13.58 6.27 -2.41
CA ARG A 31 12.45 5.42 -2.76
C ARG A 31 11.30 5.66 -1.80
N ILE A 32 10.15 5.99 -2.32
CA ILE A 32 8.94 6.25 -1.54
C ILE A 32 8.01 5.06 -1.71
N ALA A 33 7.85 4.27 -0.66
CA ALA A 33 6.87 3.18 -0.62
C ALA A 33 5.46 3.76 -0.68
N CYS A 34 4.73 3.50 -1.78
CA CYS A 34 3.42 4.09 -2.02
C CYS A 34 2.48 3.08 -2.68
N ASP A 35 1.43 2.69 -1.94
CA ASP A 35 0.43 1.71 -2.38
C ASP A 35 -0.89 2.38 -2.84
N VAL A 36 -0.86 3.70 -3.06
CA VAL A 36 -2.03 4.47 -3.48
C VAL A 36 -1.72 5.27 -4.75
N SER A 37 -2.73 5.48 -5.58
CA SER A 37 -2.61 6.22 -6.84
C SER A 37 -3.32 7.59 -6.81
N ASN A 38 -3.76 8.06 -5.64
CA ASN A 38 -4.50 9.30 -5.50
C ASN A 38 -3.63 10.50 -5.94
N PRO A 39 -4.16 11.40 -6.79
CA PRO A 39 -3.52 12.69 -7.05
C PRO A 39 -3.56 13.57 -5.80
N LEU A 40 -2.90 14.71 -5.84
CA LEU A 40 -2.90 15.64 -4.71
C LEU A 40 -4.29 16.24 -4.44
N LEU A 41 -4.99 16.70 -5.49
CA LEU A 41 -6.19 17.54 -5.41
C LEU A 41 -7.43 16.88 -6.02
N GLY A 42 -8.58 17.46 -5.71
CA GLY A 42 -9.87 17.15 -6.32
C GLY A 42 -10.59 15.97 -5.69
N PRO A 43 -11.63 15.42 -6.37
CA PRO A 43 -12.53 14.41 -5.77
C PRO A 43 -11.85 13.11 -5.34
N ARG A 44 -10.72 12.78 -5.93
CA ARG A 44 -9.88 11.64 -5.57
C ARG A 44 -8.55 12.06 -4.93
N GLY A 45 -8.42 13.34 -4.59
CA GLY A 45 -7.23 13.91 -3.98
C GLY A 45 -7.06 13.54 -2.52
N ALA A 46 -5.94 13.98 -1.94
CA ALA A 46 -5.56 13.66 -0.56
C ALA A 46 -6.63 14.07 0.46
N ALA A 47 -7.16 15.30 0.35
CA ALA A 47 -8.16 15.81 1.28
C ALA A 47 -9.48 15.03 1.21
N ALA A 48 -9.97 14.78 -0.01
CA ALA A 48 -11.25 14.09 -0.22
C ALA A 48 -11.18 12.61 0.20
N THR A 49 -10.05 11.94 -0.08
CA THR A 49 -9.89 10.51 0.21
C THR A 49 -9.61 10.25 1.70
N TYR A 50 -8.74 11.03 2.33
CA TYR A 50 -8.25 10.71 3.68
C TYR A 50 -8.82 11.60 4.78
N GLY A 51 -9.41 12.75 4.42
CA GLY A 51 -10.01 13.68 5.38
C GLY A 51 -11.15 13.08 6.20
N PRO A 52 -12.19 12.48 5.57
CA PRO A 52 -13.37 11.97 6.27
C PRO A 52 -13.04 10.93 7.34
N GLN A 53 -12.19 9.96 7.05
CA GLN A 53 -11.81 8.93 8.02
C GLN A 53 -11.00 9.47 9.21
N LYS A 54 -10.45 10.69 9.08
CA LYS A 54 -9.75 11.42 10.16
C LYS A 54 -10.64 12.45 10.85
N GLY A 55 -11.95 12.42 10.56
CA GLY A 55 -12.97 13.25 11.21
C GLY A 55 -13.17 14.62 10.57
N ALA A 56 -12.66 14.87 9.36
CA ALA A 56 -12.90 16.13 8.67
C ALA A 56 -14.34 16.20 8.14
N SER A 57 -15.04 17.30 8.42
CA SER A 57 -16.33 17.60 7.82
C SER A 57 -16.18 17.94 6.33
N PRO A 58 -17.27 17.87 5.52
CA PRO A 58 -17.21 18.25 4.10
C PRO A 58 -16.63 19.65 3.86
N ALA A 59 -16.97 20.61 4.72
CA ALA A 59 -16.44 21.97 4.63
C ALA A 59 -14.92 22.01 4.92
N GLN A 60 -14.46 21.21 5.87
CA GLN A 60 -13.02 21.10 6.18
C GLN A 60 -12.26 20.38 5.05
N VAL A 61 -12.85 19.38 4.41
CA VAL A 61 -12.25 18.73 3.23
C VAL A 61 -12.01 19.74 2.12
N GLN A 62 -13.00 20.60 1.81
CA GLN A 62 -12.83 21.66 0.83
C GLN A 62 -11.75 22.67 1.21
N GLN A 63 -11.69 23.07 2.48
CA GLN A 63 -10.66 23.96 2.98
C GLN A 63 -9.26 23.37 2.87
N LEU A 64 -9.12 22.07 3.18
CA LEU A 64 -7.85 21.33 3.05
C LEU A 64 -7.42 21.23 1.58
N ASP A 65 -8.35 20.94 0.66
CA ASP A 65 -8.05 20.86 -0.77
C ASP A 65 -7.55 22.19 -1.32
N VAL A 66 -8.20 23.31 -0.95
CA VAL A 66 -7.77 24.66 -1.29
C VAL A 66 -6.38 24.99 -0.69
N ALA A 67 -6.13 24.58 0.55
CA ALA A 67 -4.82 24.79 1.18
C ALA A 67 -3.71 24.01 0.48
N LEU A 68 -3.98 22.75 0.10
CA LEU A 68 -3.07 21.92 -0.69
C LEU A 68 -2.80 22.53 -2.08
N ALA A 69 -3.84 23.12 -2.73
CA ALA A 69 -3.67 23.80 -4.00
C ALA A 69 -2.72 24.99 -3.90
N ARG A 70 -2.88 25.83 -2.87
CA ARG A 70 -1.97 26.96 -2.63
C ARG A 70 -0.54 26.52 -2.33
N TYR A 71 -0.40 25.45 -1.54
CA TYR A 71 0.91 24.84 -1.29
C TYR A 71 1.56 24.36 -2.59
N ALA A 72 0.77 23.72 -3.45
CA ALA A 72 1.24 23.23 -4.74
C ALA A 72 1.64 24.39 -5.68
N ASP A 73 0.89 25.50 -5.69
CA ASP A 73 1.23 26.69 -6.46
C ASP A 73 2.58 27.28 -5.99
N ALA A 74 2.77 27.42 -4.68
CA ALA A 74 3.99 27.96 -4.10
C ALA A 74 5.21 27.07 -4.39
N LEU A 75 5.05 25.75 -4.26
CA LEU A 75 6.14 24.81 -4.51
C LEU A 75 6.45 24.70 -6.00
N GLY A 76 5.42 24.67 -6.87
CA GLY A 76 5.59 24.70 -8.31
C GLY A 76 6.30 25.94 -8.82
N ALA A 77 5.99 27.11 -8.25
CA ALA A 77 6.70 28.35 -8.57
C ALA A 77 8.19 28.30 -8.18
N ALA A 78 8.52 27.65 -7.06
CA ALA A 78 9.91 27.54 -6.57
C ALA A 78 10.72 26.47 -7.31
N THR A 79 10.07 25.38 -7.76
CA THR A 79 10.74 24.22 -8.37
C THR A 79 10.60 24.16 -9.89
N GLN A 80 9.67 24.91 -10.47
CA GLN A 80 9.26 24.82 -11.88
C GLN A 80 8.73 23.43 -12.27
N ARG A 81 8.16 22.68 -11.29
CA ARG A 81 7.59 21.34 -11.47
C ARG A 81 6.13 21.34 -11.03
N ASP A 82 5.29 20.57 -11.70
CA ASP A 82 3.91 20.33 -11.32
C ASP A 82 3.62 18.83 -11.19
N GLU A 83 3.57 18.34 -9.98
CA GLU A 83 3.36 16.94 -9.65
C GLU A 83 1.95 16.66 -9.07
N ARG A 84 1.01 17.60 -9.18
CA ARG A 84 -0.35 17.48 -8.60
C ARG A 84 -1.12 16.28 -9.11
N ALA A 85 -0.95 15.97 -10.41
CA ALA A 85 -1.64 14.88 -11.08
C ALA A 85 -0.87 13.55 -11.04
N THR A 86 0.37 13.56 -10.57
CA THR A 86 1.21 12.35 -10.49
C THR A 86 0.52 11.31 -9.60
N PRO A 87 0.32 10.07 -10.10
CA PRO A 87 -0.26 9.00 -9.30
C PRO A 87 0.54 8.80 -8.01
N GLY A 88 -0.16 8.83 -6.87
CA GLY A 88 0.47 8.74 -5.55
C GLY A 88 0.88 10.08 -4.93
N ALA A 89 0.79 11.20 -5.64
CA ALA A 89 1.10 12.53 -5.10
C ALA A 89 0.28 12.86 -3.83
N GLY A 90 -0.96 12.36 -3.74
CA GLY A 90 -1.82 12.51 -2.58
C GLY A 90 -1.46 11.64 -1.38
N ALA A 91 -0.51 10.71 -1.52
CA ALA A 91 -0.12 9.81 -0.43
C ALA A 91 0.32 10.58 0.80
N ALA A 92 -0.07 10.07 1.98
CA ALA A 92 0.20 10.66 3.28
C ALA A 92 -0.19 12.16 3.37
N GLY A 93 -1.33 12.53 2.74
CA GLY A 93 -1.84 13.89 2.78
C GLY A 93 -1.04 14.90 1.95
N GLY A 94 -0.36 14.45 0.89
CA GLY A 94 0.46 15.29 0.02
C GLY A 94 1.96 15.31 0.36
N THR A 95 2.41 14.48 1.29
CA THR A 95 3.86 14.34 1.58
C THR A 95 4.61 13.87 0.34
N ALA A 96 4.08 12.90 -0.39
CA ALA A 96 4.68 12.42 -1.63
C ALA A 96 4.77 13.53 -2.68
N PHE A 97 3.75 14.39 -2.82
CA PHE A 97 3.78 15.55 -3.70
C PHE A 97 4.96 16.47 -3.40
N GLY A 98 5.18 16.80 -2.10
CA GLY A 98 6.27 17.67 -1.69
C GLY A 98 7.64 17.11 -2.10
N LEU A 99 7.85 15.79 -1.93
CA LEU A 99 9.10 15.13 -2.32
C LEU A 99 9.24 15.05 -3.85
N LEU A 100 8.18 14.68 -4.56
CA LEU A 100 8.17 14.63 -6.03
C LEU A 100 8.51 15.98 -6.66
N SER A 101 8.00 17.07 -6.09
CA SER A 101 8.32 18.43 -6.55
C SER A 101 9.81 18.81 -6.40
N LEU A 102 10.54 18.08 -5.58
CA LEU A 102 11.99 18.24 -5.37
C LEU A 102 12.81 17.12 -6.05
N ALA A 103 12.21 16.34 -6.97
CA ALA A 103 12.87 15.15 -7.52
C ALA A 103 14.22 15.45 -8.21
N ASP A 104 14.37 16.64 -8.80
CA ASP A 104 15.60 17.10 -9.44
C ASP A 104 16.73 17.46 -8.44
N ARG A 105 16.43 17.48 -7.15
CA ARG A 105 17.40 17.71 -6.06
C ARG A 105 18.01 16.42 -5.53
N PHE A 106 17.42 15.28 -5.85
CA PHE A 106 17.92 13.95 -5.49
C PHE A 106 18.72 13.34 -6.65
N ARG A 107 19.61 12.40 -6.34
CA ARG A 107 20.27 11.60 -7.38
C ARG A 107 19.21 10.78 -8.14
N SER A 108 18.29 10.18 -7.43
CA SER A 108 17.07 9.59 -7.99
C SER A 108 15.93 9.67 -6.98
N LEU A 109 14.68 9.79 -7.49
CA LEU A 109 13.48 9.69 -6.68
C LEU A 109 12.44 8.85 -7.40
N GLN A 110 11.91 7.84 -6.73
CA GLN A 110 10.92 6.93 -7.29
C GLN A 110 9.80 6.64 -6.29
N LEU A 111 8.55 6.61 -6.78
CA LEU A 111 7.44 5.98 -6.09
C LEU A 111 7.44 4.50 -6.47
N VAL A 112 7.46 3.63 -5.47
CA VAL A 112 7.50 2.18 -5.68
C VAL A 112 6.44 1.50 -4.80
N PRO A 113 5.86 0.37 -5.25
CA PRO A 113 4.96 -0.41 -4.39
C PRO A 113 5.64 -0.80 -3.08
N GLY A 114 4.91 -0.64 -1.96
CA GLY A 114 5.47 -0.94 -0.63
C GLY A 114 5.93 -2.38 -0.50
N VAL A 115 5.21 -3.31 -1.11
CA VAL A 115 5.57 -4.73 -1.13
C VAL A 115 6.94 -4.97 -1.78
N GLU A 116 7.28 -4.25 -2.85
CA GLU A 116 8.58 -4.39 -3.52
C GLU A 116 9.73 -3.97 -2.61
N VAL A 117 9.56 -2.83 -1.90
CA VAL A 117 10.56 -2.36 -0.93
C VAL A 117 10.77 -3.40 0.16
N VAL A 118 9.68 -3.93 0.73
CA VAL A 118 9.77 -4.93 1.81
C VAL A 118 10.40 -6.23 1.31
N MET A 119 10.02 -6.71 0.12
CA MET A 119 10.59 -7.92 -0.44
C MET A 119 12.10 -7.80 -0.68
N GLU A 120 12.56 -6.64 -1.15
CA GLU A 120 13.98 -6.36 -1.39
C GLU A 120 14.74 -6.27 -0.08
N GLU A 121 14.30 -5.43 0.88
CA GLU A 121 14.97 -5.23 2.17
C GLU A 121 15.03 -6.51 3.01
N THR A 122 14.02 -7.37 2.88
CA THR A 122 14.02 -8.68 3.56
C THR A 122 14.73 -9.76 2.78
N ARG A 123 15.22 -9.47 1.58
CA ARG A 123 15.81 -10.45 0.65
C ARG A 123 14.89 -11.64 0.43
N LEU A 124 13.59 -11.36 0.22
CA LEU A 124 12.59 -12.42 0.12
C LEU A 124 12.87 -13.33 -1.08
N ARG A 125 13.37 -12.82 -2.19
CA ARG A 125 13.76 -13.61 -3.37
C ARG A 125 14.75 -14.73 -3.02
N GLU A 126 15.80 -14.41 -2.26
CA GLU A 126 16.79 -15.39 -1.82
C GLU A 126 16.19 -16.46 -0.88
N LYS A 127 15.18 -16.09 -0.09
CA LYS A 127 14.49 -17.00 0.82
C LYS A 127 13.49 -17.90 0.11
N VAL A 128 12.90 -17.43 -0.98
CA VAL A 128 11.97 -18.20 -1.81
C VAL A 128 12.73 -19.20 -2.67
N ASP A 129 13.92 -18.87 -3.11
CA ASP A 129 14.78 -19.76 -3.88
C ASP A 129 15.09 -21.03 -3.08
N GLY A 130 14.72 -22.19 -3.63
CA GLY A 130 14.83 -23.49 -2.96
C GLY A 130 13.76 -23.79 -1.89
N ALA A 131 12.79 -22.91 -1.66
CA ALA A 131 11.65 -23.20 -0.80
C ALA A 131 10.72 -24.24 -1.45
N GLY A 132 10.14 -25.12 -0.65
CA GLY A 132 9.16 -26.11 -1.14
C GLY A 132 7.75 -25.53 -1.27
N LEU A 133 7.46 -24.42 -0.59
CA LEU A 133 6.15 -23.76 -0.58
C LEU A 133 6.31 -22.35 -0.03
N VAL A 134 5.61 -21.39 -0.62
CA VAL A 134 5.44 -20.03 -0.10
C VAL A 134 4.03 -19.89 0.47
N LEU A 135 3.93 -19.38 1.71
CA LEU A 135 2.69 -18.96 2.32
C LEU A 135 2.69 -17.45 2.48
N THR A 136 1.66 -16.79 1.98
CA THR A 136 1.40 -15.37 2.16
C THR A 136 -0.01 -15.15 2.66
N GLY A 137 -0.35 -13.94 3.08
CA GLY A 137 -1.71 -13.66 3.51
C GLY A 137 -2.00 -12.17 3.64
N GLU A 138 -3.30 -11.88 3.65
CA GLU A 138 -3.84 -10.54 3.91
C GLU A 138 -5.23 -10.66 4.54
N GLY A 139 -5.73 -9.56 5.11
CA GLY A 139 -7.04 -9.56 5.76
C GLY A 139 -8.19 -9.92 4.82
N ARG A 140 -8.11 -9.54 3.55
CA ARG A 140 -9.13 -9.85 2.53
C ARG A 140 -8.46 -9.92 1.15
N ILE A 141 -8.70 -11.01 0.47
CA ILE A 141 -8.33 -11.21 -0.94
C ILE A 141 -9.52 -10.76 -1.78
N ASP A 142 -9.42 -9.61 -2.42
CA ASP A 142 -10.48 -8.95 -3.18
C ASP A 142 -9.95 -8.30 -4.47
N ALA A 143 -10.77 -7.49 -5.14
CA ALA A 143 -10.36 -6.77 -6.35
C ALA A 143 -9.12 -5.89 -6.14
N GLN A 144 -8.86 -5.41 -4.92
CA GLN A 144 -7.67 -4.59 -4.63
C GLN A 144 -6.39 -5.44 -4.62
N THR A 145 -6.47 -6.75 -4.33
CA THR A 145 -5.35 -7.69 -4.43
C THR A 145 -4.80 -7.70 -5.86
N ALA A 146 -5.66 -7.60 -6.89
CA ALA A 146 -5.28 -7.55 -8.30
C ALA A 146 -4.40 -6.34 -8.67
N PHE A 147 -4.43 -5.26 -7.87
CA PHE A 147 -3.62 -4.06 -8.09
C PHE A 147 -2.22 -4.12 -7.45
N GLY A 148 -1.70 -5.31 -7.13
CA GLY A 148 -0.31 -5.50 -6.70
C GLY A 148 -0.09 -5.37 -5.19
N LYS A 149 -1.11 -5.63 -4.35
CA LYS A 149 -0.95 -5.73 -2.90
C LYS A 149 -0.06 -6.92 -2.51
N THR A 150 0.29 -6.98 -1.24
CA THR A 150 1.29 -7.89 -0.67
C THR A 150 1.14 -9.34 -1.14
N ALA A 151 -0.07 -9.90 -1.08
CA ALA A 151 -0.30 -11.30 -1.45
C ALA A 151 0.03 -11.59 -2.92
N LEU A 152 -0.41 -10.73 -3.85
CA LEU A 152 -0.11 -10.91 -5.28
C LEU A 152 1.38 -10.68 -5.59
N GLY A 153 2.02 -9.70 -4.94
CA GLY A 153 3.46 -9.43 -5.11
C GLY A 153 4.31 -10.65 -4.71
N VAL A 154 4.01 -11.24 -3.56
CA VAL A 154 4.67 -12.46 -3.07
C VAL A 154 4.37 -13.66 -3.98
N ALA A 155 3.12 -13.80 -4.44
CA ALA A 155 2.73 -14.88 -5.35
C ALA A 155 3.45 -14.79 -6.70
N LYS A 156 3.61 -13.60 -7.27
CA LYS A 156 4.42 -13.38 -8.49
C LYS A 156 5.87 -13.80 -8.29
N LEU A 157 6.46 -13.40 -7.17
CA LEU A 157 7.84 -13.77 -6.83
C LEU A 157 8.01 -15.30 -6.72
N ALA A 158 7.06 -15.98 -6.07
CA ALA A 158 7.06 -17.43 -5.95
C ALA A 158 6.91 -18.11 -7.33
N HIS A 159 6.02 -17.61 -8.17
CA HIS A 159 5.81 -18.09 -9.54
C HIS A 159 7.10 -17.97 -10.39
N GLU A 160 7.77 -16.82 -10.34
CA GLU A 160 9.05 -16.59 -11.02
C GLU A 160 10.16 -17.55 -10.56
N ALA A 161 10.13 -17.95 -9.28
CA ALA A 161 11.05 -18.91 -8.71
C ALA A 161 10.63 -20.39 -8.93
N GLY A 162 9.47 -20.63 -9.56
CA GLY A 162 8.91 -21.98 -9.74
C GLY A 162 8.44 -22.64 -8.44
N VAL A 163 8.15 -21.86 -7.40
CA VAL A 163 7.73 -22.35 -6.08
C VAL A 163 6.21 -22.22 -5.92
N PRO A 164 5.50 -23.27 -5.52
CA PRO A 164 4.07 -23.19 -5.23
C PRO A 164 3.77 -22.09 -4.18
N CYS A 165 2.68 -21.36 -4.38
CA CYS A 165 2.26 -20.31 -3.45
C CYS A 165 0.80 -20.49 -3.04
N ILE A 166 0.53 -20.33 -1.73
CA ILE A 166 -0.81 -20.26 -1.17
C ILE A 166 -0.98 -18.92 -0.46
N ALA A 167 -1.99 -18.17 -0.87
CA ALA A 167 -2.40 -16.93 -0.22
C ALA A 167 -3.60 -17.18 0.70
N VAL A 168 -3.46 -16.84 1.97
CA VAL A 168 -4.51 -17.01 2.98
C VAL A 168 -5.19 -15.67 3.22
N GLY A 169 -6.51 -15.60 3.07
CA GLY A 169 -7.31 -14.40 3.31
C GLY A 169 -8.35 -14.59 4.39
N GLY A 170 -8.63 -13.58 5.20
CA GLY A 170 -9.78 -13.61 6.11
C GLY A 170 -11.07 -13.86 5.34
N GLY A 171 -11.25 -13.17 4.20
CA GLY A 171 -12.25 -13.45 3.17
C GLY A 171 -11.58 -13.56 1.80
N VAL A 172 -12.20 -14.29 0.88
CA VAL A 172 -11.73 -14.44 -0.50
C VAL A 172 -12.88 -14.11 -1.44
N GLU A 173 -12.67 -13.16 -2.34
CA GLU A 173 -13.62 -12.76 -3.38
C GLU A 173 -13.16 -13.27 -4.76
N PRO A 174 -14.07 -13.50 -5.70
CA PRO A 174 -13.75 -14.09 -7.00
C PRO A 174 -12.70 -13.32 -7.79
N GLU A 175 -12.71 -11.98 -7.73
CA GLU A 175 -11.78 -11.12 -8.46
C GLU A 175 -10.36 -11.25 -7.92
N GLY A 176 -10.20 -11.31 -6.60
CA GLY A 176 -8.92 -11.51 -5.94
C GLY A 176 -8.37 -12.93 -6.16
N GLU A 177 -9.23 -13.92 -6.09
CA GLU A 177 -8.90 -15.32 -6.39
C GLU A 177 -8.41 -15.48 -7.84
N ALA A 178 -9.13 -14.89 -8.81
CA ALA A 178 -8.77 -14.94 -10.22
C ALA A 178 -7.39 -14.29 -10.48
N ALA A 179 -7.08 -13.18 -9.79
CA ALA A 179 -5.77 -12.53 -9.89
C ALA A 179 -4.62 -13.43 -9.39
N LEU A 180 -4.83 -14.15 -8.29
CA LEU A 180 -3.86 -15.10 -7.74
C LEU A 180 -3.70 -16.34 -8.64
N TRP A 181 -4.78 -16.86 -9.18
CA TRP A 181 -4.73 -17.97 -10.16
C TRP A 181 -3.96 -17.60 -11.42
N GLY A 182 -4.10 -16.34 -11.87
CA GLY A 182 -3.37 -15.81 -13.02
C GLY A 182 -1.85 -15.88 -12.88
N VAL A 183 -1.34 -16.02 -11.64
CA VAL A 183 0.09 -16.19 -11.32
C VAL A 183 0.37 -17.56 -10.67
N GLY A 184 -0.53 -18.53 -10.83
CA GLY A 184 -0.33 -19.90 -10.35
C GLY A 184 -0.43 -20.06 -8.83
N ALA A 185 -0.96 -19.08 -8.08
CA ALA A 185 -1.15 -19.18 -6.64
C ALA A 185 -2.58 -19.61 -6.29
N ILE A 186 -2.73 -20.28 -5.16
CA ILE A 186 -4.02 -20.74 -4.63
C ILE A 186 -4.47 -19.74 -3.55
N ALA A 187 -5.73 -19.29 -3.60
CA ALA A 187 -6.35 -18.53 -2.52
C ALA A 187 -7.05 -19.48 -1.53
N LEU A 188 -6.88 -19.24 -0.23
CA LEU A 188 -7.51 -20.02 0.83
C LEU A 188 -8.18 -19.10 1.85
N GLY A 189 -9.51 -19.23 2.00
CA GLY A 189 -10.27 -18.48 3.01
C GLY A 189 -10.09 -19.04 4.42
N VAL A 190 -9.91 -18.15 5.39
CA VAL A 190 -9.91 -18.47 6.82
C VAL A 190 -11.34 -18.71 7.32
N SER A 191 -12.28 -17.85 6.91
CA SER A 191 -13.70 -17.96 7.27
C SER A 191 -14.31 -19.23 6.67
N GLU A 192 -14.96 -20.03 7.52
CA GLU A 192 -15.62 -21.28 7.16
C GLU A 192 -17.12 -21.12 6.92
N LYS A 193 -17.66 -19.99 7.31
CA LYS A 193 -19.07 -19.63 7.20
C LYS A 193 -19.21 -18.11 7.02
N PRO A 194 -20.32 -17.64 6.46
CA PRO A 194 -20.63 -16.21 6.46
C PRO A 194 -20.71 -15.69 7.90
N GLU A 195 -19.95 -14.66 8.21
CA GLU A 195 -19.95 -14.00 9.52
C GLU A 195 -19.63 -12.51 9.38
N SER A 196 -20.00 -11.71 10.39
CA SER A 196 -19.66 -10.30 10.39
C SER A 196 -18.17 -10.10 10.70
N LEU A 197 -17.62 -8.96 10.29
CA LEU A 197 -16.22 -8.61 10.58
C LEU A 197 -15.96 -8.59 12.10
N GLU A 198 -16.92 -8.07 12.88
CA GLU A 198 -16.81 -8.05 14.35
C GLU A 198 -16.73 -9.46 14.93
N ALA A 199 -17.54 -10.40 14.43
CA ALA A 199 -17.51 -11.79 14.85
C ALA A 199 -16.19 -12.47 14.49
N ALA A 200 -15.69 -12.24 13.28
CA ALA A 200 -14.40 -12.76 12.83
C ALA A 200 -13.24 -12.23 13.70
N ILE A 201 -13.23 -10.93 14.02
CA ILE A 201 -12.22 -10.33 14.91
C ILE A 201 -12.34 -10.89 16.34
N ALA A 202 -13.57 -11.05 16.85
CA ALA A 202 -13.80 -11.58 18.20
C ALA A 202 -13.37 -13.04 18.35
N ALA A 203 -13.35 -13.82 17.25
CA ALA A 203 -12.87 -15.20 17.27
C ALA A 203 -11.34 -15.33 17.45
N GLY A 204 -10.59 -14.24 17.36
CA GLY A 204 -9.14 -14.22 17.58
C GLY A 204 -8.38 -15.11 16.60
N ASP A 205 -7.39 -15.83 17.12
CA ASP A 205 -6.46 -16.63 16.30
C ASP A 205 -7.02 -18.02 15.90
N GLU A 206 -8.09 -18.48 16.56
CA GLU A 206 -8.61 -19.84 16.38
C GLU A 206 -9.01 -20.19 14.93
N PRO A 207 -9.68 -19.32 14.15
CA PRO A 207 -9.98 -19.60 12.73
C PRO A 207 -8.71 -19.77 11.89
N LEU A 208 -7.68 -18.97 12.14
CA LEU A 208 -6.40 -19.05 11.43
C LEU A 208 -5.66 -20.35 11.76
N GLU A 209 -5.67 -20.77 13.03
CA GLU A 209 -5.11 -22.06 13.43
C GLU A 209 -5.85 -23.24 12.77
N ARG A 210 -7.19 -23.21 12.69
CA ARG A 210 -7.95 -24.24 11.97
C ARG A 210 -7.59 -24.28 10.49
N CYS A 211 -7.45 -23.10 9.86
CA CYS A 211 -7.02 -22.99 8.48
C CYS A 211 -5.62 -23.61 8.29
N GLY A 212 -4.68 -23.31 9.17
CA GLY A 212 -3.33 -23.91 9.16
C GLY A 212 -3.35 -25.44 9.30
N ARG A 213 -4.18 -25.95 10.22
CA ARG A 213 -4.35 -27.42 10.39
C ARG A 213 -4.95 -28.08 9.14
N ARG A 214 -5.92 -27.45 8.47
CA ARG A 214 -6.49 -27.96 7.20
C ARG A 214 -5.42 -27.98 6.10
N LEU A 215 -4.67 -26.89 5.96
CA LEU A 215 -3.61 -26.79 4.99
C LEU A 215 -2.54 -27.87 5.19
N ALA A 216 -2.08 -28.08 6.42
CA ALA A 216 -1.11 -29.11 6.73
C ALA A 216 -1.61 -30.51 6.37
N ARG A 217 -2.89 -30.82 6.63
CA ARG A 217 -3.51 -32.10 6.23
C ARG A 217 -3.60 -32.27 4.72
N LEU A 218 -3.96 -31.20 3.98
CA LEU A 218 -4.02 -31.23 2.51
C LEU A 218 -2.64 -31.49 1.90
N LEU A 219 -1.60 -30.83 2.41
CA LEU A 219 -0.23 -31.02 1.96
C LEU A 219 0.27 -32.45 2.28
N SER A 220 -0.07 -32.98 3.45
CA SER A 220 0.27 -34.36 3.82
C SER A 220 -0.45 -35.40 2.93
N ALA A 221 -1.72 -35.18 2.64
CA ALA A 221 -2.49 -36.04 1.75
C ALA A 221 -1.95 -36.03 0.32
N GLY A 222 -1.58 -34.85 -0.18
CA GLY A 222 -0.96 -34.67 -1.51
C GLY A 222 0.35 -35.43 -1.70
N ARG A 223 1.11 -35.67 -0.64
CA ARG A 223 2.35 -36.47 -0.68
C ARG A 223 2.11 -37.96 -0.88
N THR A 224 0.92 -38.44 -0.61
CA THR A 224 0.54 -39.89 -0.72
C THR A 224 -0.16 -40.21 -2.03
N LEU A 225 -0.46 -39.21 -2.86
CA LEU A 225 -1.06 -39.41 -4.17
C LEU A 225 0.02 -39.91 -5.16
N PRO A 226 -0.26 -40.96 -5.96
CA PRO A 226 0.64 -41.34 -7.04
C PRO A 226 0.71 -40.21 -8.07
N GLY A 227 1.90 -39.86 -8.50
CA GLY A 227 2.15 -38.84 -9.54
C GLY A 227 1.73 -39.33 -10.93
#